data_ff7fb4bb4b9fc44b24619a5a0a9ff07f
#
_entry.id   ff7fb4bb4b9fc44b24619a5a0a9ff07f
#
_cell.length_a   1.000
_cell.length_b   1.000
_cell.length_c   1.000
_cell.angle_alpha   90.00
_cell.angle_beta   90.00
_cell.angle_gamma   90.00
#
_symmetry.space_group_name_H-M   'P 1'
#
loop_
_entity.id
_entity.type
_entity.pdbx_description
1 polymer ?
#
loop_
_entity_poly.entity_id
_entity_poly.type
_entity_poly.pdbx_seq_one_letter_code
_entity_poly.pdbx_strand_id
1 'polypeptide(L)'
;MKIALSIALGLFLVSCSEDATVSSKEASSSSKSESIYASSNLKLSSERDSISYTLGFEMSKPFITDTVFSKLNKALITKGFNDDLESYSVDSCMMIVQSYMSSIELRRDESFANQCAQSVGRLNRSEIQKTFTDLEATEIIDMSTVQLGFNDGLSLKNVFKNDTNSVKILFASLKTKMDEKYKISIQEFEREGIEFLKKNKNKKGVKQTFSGLQYEVLKKGKGTNPSASSRVKVHYKGTLLSGETFDSSYDRGTPSEFGLNQVIPGWTEGIQLMKPGSKFIFYIPHELAYGPNPDPRSGIKPYSLLIFEVELLEILNP
;
A
#
# COMPACT_ATOMS: atom_id res chain seq x y z
N MET A 1 -3.89 -11.73 -7.58
CA MET A 1 -5.31 -11.37 -7.73
C MET A 1 -5.80 -10.63 -6.49
N LYS A 2 -5.21 -9.44 -6.22
CA LYS A 2 -5.64 -8.45 -5.20
C LYS A 2 -6.62 -7.45 -5.82
N ILE A 3 -7.48 -7.92 -6.72
CA ILE A 3 -8.03 -7.09 -7.80
C ILE A 3 -9.41 -6.51 -7.48
N ALA A 4 -10.15 -7.01 -6.52
CA ALA A 4 -11.54 -6.58 -6.36
C ALA A 4 -11.80 -5.56 -5.24
N LEU A 5 -10.93 -5.41 -4.25
CA LEU A 5 -11.13 -4.48 -3.13
C LEU A 5 -10.27 -3.22 -3.22
N SER A 6 -9.03 -3.30 -3.73
CA SER A 6 -8.23 -2.11 -4.12
C SER A 6 -8.86 -1.32 -5.26
N ILE A 7 -9.82 -1.91 -5.96
CA ILE A 7 -10.54 -1.28 -7.09
C ILE A 7 -11.40 -0.10 -6.63
N ALA A 8 -12.00 -0.12 -5.45
CA ALA A 8 -12.85 0.99 -5.05
C ALA A 8 -12.04 2.25 -4.68
N LEU A 9 -10.96 2.14 -3.91
CA LEU A 9 -10.15 3.30 -3.53
C LEU A 9 -9.07 3.62 -4.59
N GLY A 10 -8.40 2.61 -5.16
CA GLY A 10 -7.36 2.79 -6.17
C GLY A 10 -7.90 3.16 -7.56
N LEU A 11 -9.05 2.62 -8.00
CA LEU A 11 -9.70 3.03 -9.25
C LEU A 11 -10.38 4.39 -9.15
N PHE A 12 -10.86 4.80 -7.98
CA PHE A 12 -11.36 6.16 -7.80
C PHE A 12 -10.26 7.21 -7.89
N LEU A 13 -9.06 6.91 -7.39
CA LEU A 13 -7.90 7.82 -7.50
C LEU A 13 -7.31 7.85 -8.93
N VAL A 14 -7.42 6.76 -9.70
CA VAL A 14 -6.90 6.65 -11.07
C VAL A 14 -7.91 7.08 -12.13
N SER A 15 -9.21 6.81 -11.96
CA SER A 15 -10.24 7.15 -12.95
C SER A 15 -10.57 8.65 -13.05
N CYS A 16 -10.15 9.44 -12.07
CA CYS A 16 -10.24 10.92 -12.15
C CYS A 16 -9.10 11.58 -12.93
N SER A 17 -8.14 10.82 -13.49
CA SER A 17 -6.94 11.36 -14.14
C SER A 17 -7.07 11.58 -15.65
N GLU A 18 -8.14 11.15 -16.31
CA GLU A 18 -8.19 11.20 -17.79
C GLU A 18 -8.94 12.39 -18.40
N ASP A 19 -9.62 13.26 -17.63
CA ASP A 19 -10.39 14.38 -18.22
C ASP A 19 -10.32 15.72 -17.48
N ALA A 20 -9.18 16.13 -16.96
CA ALA A 20 -9.06 17.44 -16.33
C ALA A 20 -7.84 18.24 -16.83
N THR A 21 -7.87 18.67 -18.09
CA THR A 21 -7.20 19.91 -18.49
C THR A 21 -8.11 21.08 -18.09
N VAL A 22 -8.07 21.49 -16.85
CA VAL A 22 -8.62 22.76 -16.39
C VAL A 22 -7.47 23.73 -16.15
N SER A 23 -7.44 24.73 -17.03
CA SER A 23 -6.59 25.91 -16.99
C SER A 23 -6.53 26.52 -15.59
N SER A 24 -5.32 26.66 -15.07
CA SER A 24 -5.02 27.43 -13.87
C SER A 24 -5.32 28.90 -14.13
N LYS A 25 -6.43 29.40 -13.61
CA LYS A 25 -6.61 30.82 -13.31
C LYS A 25 -6.94 30.99 -11.83
N GLU A 26 -6.15 31.82 -11.22
CA GLU A 26 -6.20 32.26 -9.84
C GLU A 26 -7.64 32.53 -9.35
N ALA A 27 -7.97 31.99 -8.22
CA ALA A 27 -9.09 32.46 -7.41
C ALA A 27 -8.65 32.64 -5.98
N SER A 28 -8.05 33.81 -5.71
CA SER A 28 -8.00 34.38 -4.39
C SER A 28 -9.40 34.91 -4.08
N SER A 29 -10.13 34.27 -3.19
CA SER A 29 -11.20 34.94 -2.42
C SER A 29 -11.52 34.08 -1.18
N SER A 30 -11.18 34.66 -0.03
CA SER A 30 -11.77 34.29 1.25
C SER A 30 -13.29 34.44 1.18
N SER A 31 -14.03 33.36 1.16
CA SER A 31 -15.46 33.41 1.36
C SER A 31 -15.90 32.26 2.30
N LYS A 32 -16.62 32.68 3.32
CA LYS A 32 -17.38 31.91 4.28
C LYS A 32 -17.87 30.58 3.68
N SER A 33 -17.51 29.46 4.31
CA SER A 33 -18.11 28.17 4.04
C SER A 33 -19.58 28.20 4.50
N GLU A 34 -20.46 28.70 3.64
CA GLU A 34 -21.88 28.43 3.80
C GLU A 34 -22.12 26.94 3.56
N SER A 35 -22.87 26.32 4.48
CA SER A 35 -23.22 24.91 4.44
C SER A 35 -23.90 24.55 3.12
N ILE A 36 -23.18 23.91 2.22
CA ILE A 36 -23.63 23.60 0.86
C ILE A 36 -24.74 22.52 0.81
N TYR A 37 -25.08 21.89 1.95
CA TYR A 37 -25.97 20.74 1.98
C TYR A 37 -27.12 20.91 2.98
N ALA A 38 -28.23 21.44 2.51
CA ALA A 38 -29.50 21.48 3.24
C ALA A 38 -30.53 20.55 2.61
N SER A 39 -30.54 19.27 2.99
CA SER A 39 -31.79 18.48 2.98
C SER A 39 -31.60 17.17 3.73
N SER A 40 -32.34 16.99 4.75
CA SER A 40 -32.31 16.04 5.86
C SER A 40 -31.54 16.62 7.06
N ASN A 41 -31.86 16.21 8.28
CA ASN A 41 -31.28 16.70 9.53
C ASN A 41 -29.76 16.48 9.68
N LEU A 42 -29.04 16.20 8.60
CA LEU A 42 -27.61 15.99 8.56
C LEU A 42 -26.88 17.29 8.27
N LYS A 43 -26.20 17.82 9.28
CA LYS A 43 -25.36 19.00 9.18
C LYS A 43 -23.90 18.56 9.05
N LEU A 44 -23.36 18.55 7.82
CA LEU A 44 -21.93 18.41 7.58
C LEU A 44 -21.29 19.78 7.86
N SER A 45 -20.59 19.90 8.99
CA SER A 45 -20.16 21.18 9.53
C SER A 45 -18.77 21.62 9.05
N SER A 46 -18.03 20.72 8.43
CA SER A 46 -16.67 20.97 7.96
C SER A 46 -16.40 20.32 6.60
N GLU A 47 -15.33 20.75 5.93
CA GLU A 47 -14.82 20.09 4.74
C GLU A 47 -14.46 18.62 5.04
N ARG A 48 -13.87 18.36 6.21
CA ARG A 48 -13.56 17.01 6.70
C ARG A 48 -14.81 16.13 6.76
N ASP A 49 -15.90 16.63 7.33
CA ASP A 49 -17.17 15.88 7.41
C ASP A 49 -17.71 15.62 5.99
N SER A 50 -17.64 16.61 5.12
CA SER A 50 -18.11 16.48 3.73
C SER A 50 -17.31 15.45 2.94
N ILE A 51 -15.98 15.47 3.05
CA ILE A 51 -15.07 14.48 2.45
C ILE A 51 -15.39 13.08 3.01
N SER A 52 -15.49 12.96 4.33
CA SER A 52 -15.72 11.69 5.00
C SER A 52 -17.05 11.06 4.60
N TYR A 53 -18.12 11.85 4.59
CA TYR A 53 -19.43 11.39 4.15
C TYR A 53 -19.43 10.97 2.68
N THR A 54 -18.82 11.78 1.82
CA THR A 54 -18.73 11.50 0.38
C THR A 54 -17.96 10.20 0.13
N LEU A 55 -16.84 10.00 0.81
CA LEU A 55 -16.04 8.78 0.72
C LEU A 55 -16.91 7.55 1.05
N GLY A 56 -17.58 7.56 2.19
CA GLY A 56 -18.45 6.46 2.59
C GLY A 56 -19.57 6.20 1.60
N PHE A 57 -20.25 7.26 1.15
CA PHE A 57 -21.34 7.18 0.18
C PHE A 57 -20.88 6.55 -1.15
N GLU A 58 -19.78 7.02 -1.71
CA GLU A 58 -19.24 6.50 -2.97
C GLU A 58 -18.78 5.04 -2.84
N MET A 59 -18.19 4.67 -1.72
CA MET A 59 -17.78 3.27 -1.46
C MET A 59 -18.96 2.30 -1.34
N SER A 60 -20.16 2.78 -1.07
CA SER A 60 -21.37 1.94 -1.05
C SER A 60 -21.89 1.58 -2.45
N LYS A 61 -21.58 2.37 -3.48
CA LYS A 61 -22.13 2.23 -4.84
C LYS A 61 -21.95 0.84 -5.45
N PRO A 62 -20.78 0.17 -5.37
CA PRO A 62 -20.61 -1.17 -5.92
C PRO A 62 -21.65 -2.17 -5.37
N PHE A 63 -22.09 -2.01 -4.13
CA PHE A 63 -23.09 -2.89 -3.50
C PHE A 63 -24.51 -2.64 -3.95
N ILE A 64 -24.71 -1.69 -4.85
CA ILE A 64 -26.00 -1.34 -5.44
C ILE A 64 -25.98 -1.61 -6.93
N THR A 65 -24.88 -1.31 -7.60
CA THR A 65 -24.76 -1.34 -9.07
C THR A 65 -24.14 -2.61 -9.62
N ASP A 66 -23.27 -3.29 -8.86
CA ASP A 66 -22.63 -4.52 -9.31
C ASP A 66 -23.62 -5.70 -9.33
N THR A 67 -23.53 -6.55 -10.35
CA THR A 67 -24.48 -7.65 -10.58
C THR A 67 -24.40 -8.79 -9.53
N VAL A 68 -23.28 -8.91 -8.84
CA VAL A 68 -23.05 -9.93 -7.81
C VAL A 68 -23.31 -9.36 -6.42
N PHE A 69 -22.65 -8.25 -6.10
CA PHE A 69 -22.70 -7.64 -4.77
C PHE A 69 -24.04 -6.97 -4.46
N SER A 70 -24.80 -6.49 -5.46
CA SER A 70 -26.12 -5.90 -5.26
C SER A 70 -27.15 -6.86 -4.67
N LYS A 71 -26.90 -8.17 -4.77
CA LYS A 71 -27.75 -9.23 -4.22
C LYS A 71 -27.49 -9.52 -2.74
N LEU A 72 -26.38 -9.03 -2.21
CA LEU A 72 -26.04 -9.23 -0.80
C LEU A 72 -26.95 -8.47 0.14
N ASN A 73 -27.15 -9.00 1.32
CA ASN A 73 -27.94 -8.38 2.37
C ASN A 73 -27.26 -7.09 2.88
N LYS A 74 -27.85 -5.94 2.54
CA LYS A 74 -27.29 -4.61 2.86
C LYS A 74 -27.19 -4.34 4.34
N ALA A 75 -28.11 -4.86 5.16
CA ALA A 75 -28.05 -4.72 6.62
C ALA A 75 -26.83 -5.47 7.20
N LEU A 76 -26.46 -6.62 6.63
CA LEU A 76 -25.26 -7.35 7.04
C LEU A 76 -23.97 -6.71 6.52
N ILE A 77 -23.98 -6.07 5.35
CA ILE A 77 -22.86 -5.24 4.89
C ILE A 77 -22.65 -4.09 5.87
N THR A 78 -23.72 -3.36 6.22
CA THR A 78 -23.70 -2.30 7.24
C THR A 78 -23.17 -2.80 8.57
N LYS A 79 -23.67 -3.96 9.04
CA LYS A 79 -23.20 -4.57 10.29
C LYS A 79 -21.70 -4.84 10.23
N GLY A 80 -21.21 -5.46 9.17
CA GLY A 80 -19.80 -5.74 9.01
C GLY A 80 -18.93 -4.48 8.96
N PHE A 81 -19.41 -3.42 8.29
CA PHE A 81 -18.70 -2.13 8.27
C PHE A 81 -18.62 -1.49 9.69
N ASN A 82 -19.56 -1.81 10.57
CA ASN A 82 -19.62 -1.29 11.93
C ASN A 82 -18.92 -2.19 12.97
N ASP A 83 -18.51 -3.41 12.57
CA ASP A 83 -17.82 -4.33 13.46
C ASP A 83 -16.46 -3.75 13.92
N ASP A 84 -16.07 -4.12 15.14
CA ASP A 84 -14.74 -3.78 15.64
C ASP A 84 -13.67 -4.52 14.85
N LEU A 85 -12.58 -3.82 14.49
CA LEU A 85 -11.48 -4.37 13.71
C LEU A 85 -10.78 -5.56 14.39
N GLU A 86 -10.75 -5.57 15.72
CA GLU A 86 -10.17 -6.66 16.50
C GLU A 86 -11.07 -7.91 16.56
N SER A 87 -12.34 -7.77 16.17
CA SER A 87 -13.34 -8.83 16.26
C SER A 87 -13.28 -9.85 15.12
N TYR A 88 -12.43 -9.65 14.09
CA TYR A 88 -12.36 -10.52 12.92
C TYR A 88 -10.97 -10.55 12.28
N SER A 89 -10.71 -11.61 11.50
CA SER A 89 -9.53 -11.72 10.66
C SER A 89 -9.80 -11.19 9.25
N VAL A 90 -8.99 -10.26 8.77
CA VAL A 90 -9.05 -9.72 7.41
C VAL A 90 -8.84 -10.82 6.38
N ASP A 91 -7.87 -11.73 6.60
CA ASP A 91 -7.59 -12.85 5.70
C ASP A 91 -8.78 -13.79 5.58
N SER A 92 -9.44 -14.11 6.71
CA SER A 92 -10.66 -14.92 6.70
C SER A 92 -11.80 -14.26 5.93
N CYS A 93 -11.98 -12.95 6.09
CA CYS A 93 -12.96 -12.19 5.31
C CYS A 93 -12.64 -12.19 3.81
N MET A 94 -11.36 -12.05 3.44
CA MET A 94 -10.92 -12.11 2.04
C MET A 94 -11.19 -13.49 1.41
N MET A 95 -10.91 -14.58 2.13
CA MET A 95 -11.20 -15.93 1.65
C MET A 95 -12.69 -16.15 1.41
N ILE A 96 -13.57 -15.70 2.32
CA ILE A 96 -15.01 -15.79 2.17
C ILE A 96 -15.48 -15.05 0.91
N VAL A 97 -15.05 -13.80 0.72
CA VAL A 97 -15.43 -12.99 -0.45
C VAL A 97 -14.91 -13.61 -1.74
N GLN A 98 -13.67 -14.07 -1.76
CA GLN A 98 -13.09 -14.74 -2.92
C GLN A 98 -13.83 -16.03 -3.30
N SER A 99 -14.20 -16.85 -2.32
CA SER A 99 -14.98 -18.07 -2.53
C SER A 99 -16.37 -17.75 -3.08
N TYR A 100 -17.04 -16.72 -2.54
CA TYR A 100 -18.33 -16.25 -3.03
C TYR A 100 -18.26 -15.78 -4.50
N MET A 101 -17.20 -15.05 -4.86
CA MET A 101 -17.01 -14.57 -6.23
C MET A 101 -16.74 -15.70 -7.22
N SER A 102 -16.03 -16.75 -6.82
CA SER A 102 -15.59 -17.84 -7.70
C SER A 102 -16.63 -18.97 -7.87
N SER A 103 -17.61 -19.12 -6.96
CA SER A 103 -18.58 -20.23 -6.97
C SER A 103 -20.02 -19.77 -7.10
N ILE A 104 -20.72 -20.26 -8.14
CA ILE A 104 -22.17 -20.02 -8.32
C ILE A 104 -22.98 -20.74 -7.23
N GLU A 105 -22.51 -21.87 -6.76
CA GLU A 105 -23.19 -22.66 -5.72
C GLU A 105 -23.18 -21.91 -4.39
N LEU A 106 -22.02 -21.37 -3.99
CA LEU A 106 -21.90 -20.59 -2.77
C LEU A 106 -22.72 -19.27 -2.85
N ARG A 107 -22.90 -18.70 -4.04
CA ARG A 107 -23.80 -17.56 -4.25
C ARG A 107 -25.27 -17.85 -4.04
N ARG A 108 -25.68 -19.13 -4.14
CA ARG A 108 -27.05 -19.60 -3.88
C ARG A 108 -27.27 -20.03 -2.43
N ASP A 109 -26.20 -20.28 -1.69
CA ASP A 109 -26.26 -20.58 -0.26
C ASP A 109 -26.49 -19.28 0.52
N GLU A 110 -27.66 -19.13 1.11
CA GLU A 110 -28.05 -17.93 1.86
C GLU A 110 -27.15 -17.70 3.08
N SER A 111 -26.74 -18.75 3.79
CA SER A 111 -25.86 -18.64 4.95
C SER A 111 -24.49 -18.11 4.53
N PHE A 112 -23.94 -18.64 3.42
CA PHE A 112 -22.65 -18.20 2.90
C PHE A 112 -22.74 -16.77 2.31
N ALA A 113 -23.82 -16.43 1.62
CA ALA A 113 -24.07 -15.07 1.13
C ALA A 113 -24.14 -14.06 2.27
N ASN A 114 -24.73 -14.41 3.40
CA ASN A 114 -24.81 -13.58 4.59
C ASN A 114 -23.43 -13.39 5.25
N GLN A 115 -22.60 -14.43 5.30
CA GLN A 115 -21.21 -14.34 5.75
C GLN A 115 -20.38 -13.45 4.81
N CYS A 116 -20.57 -13.58 3.49
CA CYS A 116 -19.93 -12.73 2.50
C CYS A 116 -20.35 -11.26 2.66
N ALA A 117 -21.62 -10.98 2.86
CA ALA A 117 -22.12 -9.62 3.08
C ALA A 117 -21.44 -8.93 4.26
N GLN A 118 -21.36 -9.62 5.41
CA GLN A 118 -20.68 -9.08 6.59
C GLN A 118 -19.16 -8.93 6.36
N SER A 119 -18.52 -9.90 5.71
CA SER A 119 -17.10 -9.87 5.38
C SER A 119 -16.74 -8.70 4.46
N VAL A 120 -17.58 -8.41 3.48
CA VAL A 120 -17.40 -7.24 2.58
C VAL A 120 -17.44 -5.94 3.36
N GLY A 121 -18.39 -5.77 4.29
CA GLY A 121 -18.46 -4.59 5.14
C GLY A 121 -17.19 -4.40 5.97
N ARG A 122 -16.72 -5.46 6.62
CA ARG A 122 -15.48 -5.50 7.41
C ARG A 122 -14.25 -5.11 6.61
N LEU A 123 -14.11 -5.68 5.40
CA LEU A 123 -12.97 -5.40 4.53
C LEU A 123 -12.94 -3.93 4.08
N ASN A 124 -14.10 -3.34 3.75
CA ASN A 124 -14.15 -1.93 3.37
C ASN A 124 -13.72 -1.01 4.53
N ARG A 125 -14.20 -1.26 5.76
CA ARG A 125 -13.76 -0.51 6.93
C ARG A 125 -12.25 -0.65 7.17
N SER A 126 -11.75 -1.89 7.15
CA SER A 126 -10.33 -2.18 7.37
C SER A 126 -9.44 -1.47 6.35
N GLU A 127 -9.82 -1.48 5.07
CA GLU A 127 -9.07 -0.84 4.00
C GLU A 127 -8.97 0.68 4.17
N ILE A 128 -10.10 1.34 4.50
CA ILE A 128 -10.11 2.78 4.77
C ILE A 128 -9.19 3.08 5.94
N GLN A 129 -9.41 2.42 7.06
CA GLN A 129 -8.65 2.70 8.28
C GLN A 129 -7.15 2.46 8.06
N LYS A 130 -6.79 1.36 7.40
CA LYS A 130 -5.41 1.06 7.07
C LYS A 130 -4.80 2.14 6.17
N THR A 131 -5.48 2.52 5.09
CA THR A 131 -4.98 3.53 4.15
C THR A 131 -4.64 4.84 4.83
N PHE A 132 -5.54 5.34 5.69
CA PHE A 132 -5.33 6.62 6.36
C PHE A 132 -4.33 6.51 7.53
N THR A 133 -4.23 5.34 8.18
CA THR A 133 -3.21 5.09 9.21
C THR A 133 -1.82 4.98 8.60
N ASP A 134 -1.66 4.20 7.52
CA ASP A 134 -0.37 4.00 6.85
C ASP A 134 0.23 5.30 6.28
N LEU A 135 -0.61 6.29 6.00
CA LEU A 135 -0.22 7.62 5.52
C LEU A 135 -0.18 8.69 6.63
N GLU A 136 -0.39 8.29 7.90
CA GLU A 136 -0.54 9.23 9.02
C GLU A 136 -1.53 10.37 8.71
N ALA A 137 -2.63 10.02 8.05
CA ALA A 137 -3.61 10.95 7.48
C ALA A 137 -4.99 10.85 8.14
N THR A 138 -5.06 10.29 9.35
CA THR A 138 -6.33 10.06 10.07
C THR A 138 -7.08 11.35 10.39
N GLU A 139 -6.40 12.50 10.41
CA GLU A 139 -7.02 13.80 10.59
C GLU A 139 -7.82 14.28 9.37
N ILE A 140 -7.60 13.69 8.19
CA ILE A 140 -8.28 14.08 6.94
C ILE A 140 -9.74 13.60 6.94
N ILE A 141 -10.01 12.48 7.60
CA ILE A 141 -11.35 11.88 7.66
C ILE A 141 -11.84 11.68 9.10
N ASP A 142 -13.15 11.61 9.22
CA ASP A 142 -13.86 11.14 10.42
C ASP A 142 -14.56 9.83 10.10
N MET A 143 -14.15 8.74 10.76
CA MET A 143 -14.67 7.40 10.47
C MET A 143 -16.16 7.25 10.79
N SER A 144 -16.70 7.98 11.75
CA SER A 144 -18.13 7.95 12.05
C SER A 144 -18.95 8.58 10.93
N THR A 145 -18.44 9.64 10.35
CA THR A 145 -19.05 10.31 9.20
C THR A 145 -18.89 9.50 7.90
N VAL A 146 -17.76 8.79 7.71
CA VAL A 146 -17.60 7.81 6.63
C VAL A 146 -18.65 6.70 6.74
N GLN A 147 -18.83 6.16 7.94
CA GLN A 147 -19.83 5.13 8.23
C GLN A 147 -21.26 5.61 7.90
N LEU A 148 -21.57 6.84 8.28
CA LEU A 148 -22.87 7.44 7.98
C LEU A 148 -23.11 7.53 6.49
N GLY A 149 -22.14 8.06 5.73
CA GLY A 149 -22.20 8.13 4.27
C GLY A 149 -22.37 6.75 3.61
N PHE A 150 -21.62 5.75 4.10
CA PHE A 150 -21.73 4.38 3.60
C PHE A 150 -23.12 3.78 3.82
N ASN A 151 -23.70 3.95 5.00
CA ASN A 151 -25.03 3.45 5.34
C ASN A 151 -26.14 4.16 4.53
N ASP A 152 -26.02 5.47 4.38
CA ASP A 152 -26.96 6.26 3.57
C ASP A 152 -26.89 5.86 2.09
N GLY A 153 -25.69 5.62 1.57
CA GLY A 153 -25.49 5.13 0.22
C GLY A 153 -26.11 3.74 0.00
N LEU A 154 -25.90 2.78 0.89
CA LEU A 154 -26.56 1.45 0.82
C LEU A 154 -28.09 1.55 0.88
N SER A 155 -28.62 2.57 1.56
CA SER A 155 -30.06 2.84 1.67
C SER A 155 -30.62 3.69 0.54
N LEU A 156 -29.80 4.04 -0.47
CA LEU A 156 -30.16 4.94 -1.58
C LEU A 156 -30.58 6.35 -1.13
N LYS A 157 -30.18 6.78 0.06
CA LYS A 157 -30.41 8.12 0.56
C LYS A 157 -29.38 9.07 -0.01
N ASN A 158 -29.65 9.64 -1.19
CA ASN A 158 -28.72 10.58 -1.82
C ASN A 158 -28.85 11.98 -1.21
N VAL A 159 -27.94 12.32 -0.30
CA VAL A 159 -27.88 13.66 0.31
C VAL A 159 -27.41 14.72 -0.70
N PHE A 160 -26.60 14.35 -1.66
CA PHE A 160 -26.08 15.28 -2.67
C PHE A 160 -27.09 15.59 -3.79
N LYS A 161 -28.29 15.01 -3.79
CA LYS A 161 -29.37 15.28 -4.78
C LYS A 161 -28.87 15.33 -6.23
N ASN A 162 -27.96 14.43 -6.62
CA ASN A 162 -27.31 14.38 -7.93
C ASN A 162 -26.34 15.55 -8.23
N ASP A 163 -25.86 16.27 -7.23
CA ASP A 163 -24.78 17.24 -7.41
C ASP A 163 -23.43 16.51 -7.58
N THR A 164 -23.22 15.99 -8.79
CA THR A 164 -21.99 15.31 -9.17
C THR A 164 -20.77 16.25 -9.17
N ASN A 165 -20.97 17.55 -9.29
CA ASN A 165 -19.88 18.52 -9.32
C ASN A 165 -19.28 18.70 -7.92
N SER A 166 -20.11 18.89 -6.90
CA SER A 166 -19.63 18.96 -5.51
C SER A 166 -18.92 17.69 -5.07
N VAL A 167 -19.43 16.51 -5.46
CA VAL A 167 -18.76 15.22 -5.20
C VAL A 167 -17.37 15.19 -5.84
N LYS A 168 -17.22 15.61 -7.10
CA LYS A 168 -15.93 15.70 -7.79
C LYS A 168 -14.96 16.63 -7.09
N ILE A 169 -15.42 17.81 -6.64
CA ILE A 169 -14.59 18.78 -5.93
C ILE A 169 -14.07 18.20 -4.61
N LEU A 170 -14.93 17.52 -3.84
CA LEU A 170 -14.54 16.89 -2.58
C LEU A 170 -13.52 15.77 -2.78
N PHE A 171 -13.69 14.94 -3.83
CA PHE A 171 -12.69 13.93 -4.17
C PHE A 171 -11.37 14.53 -4.66
N ALA A 172 -11.39 15.62 -5.41
CA ALA A 172 -10.19 16.32 -5.81
C ALA A 172 -9.45 16.89 -4.58
N SER A 173 -10.16 17.45 -3.61
CA SER A 173 -9.59 17.91 -2.34
C SER A 173 -9.00 16.75 -1.55
N LEU A 174 -9.73 15.63 -1.41
CA LEU A 174 -9.21 14.44 -0.74
C LEU A 174 -7.93 13.94 -1.41
N LYS A 175 -7.94 13.81 -2.74
CA LYS A 175 -6.77 13.39 -3.50
C LYS A 175 -5.57 14.29 -3.24
N THR A 176 -5.75 15.61 -3.32
CA THR A 176 -4.66 16.57 -3.05
C THR A 176 -4.06 16.37 -1.67
N LYS A 177 -4.90 16.24 -0.64
CA LYS A 177 -4.43 16.02 0.75
C LYS A 177 -3.69 14.70 0.90
N MET A 178 -4.17 13.64 0.25
CA MET A 178 -3.51 12.32 0.26
C MET A 178 -2.17 12.36 -0.48
N ASP A 179 -2.11 13.01 -1.64
CA ASP A 179 -0.88 13.17 -2.42
C ASP A 179 0.18 13.95 -1.65
N GLU A 180 -0.23 15.01 -0.92
CA GLU A 180 0.66 15.77 -0.05
C GLU A 180 1.22 14.91 1.10
N LYS A 181 0.37 14.15 1.78
CA LYS A 181 0.80 13.22 2.83
C LYS A 181 1.74 12.15 2.31
N TYR A 182 1.40 11.54 1.17
CA TYR A 182 2.25 10.55 0.52
C TYR A 182 3.61 11.12 0.16
N LYS A 183 3.66 12.36 -0.39
CA LYS A 183 4.91 13.04 -0.70
C LYS A 183 5.78 13.29 0.54
N ILE A 184 5.16 13.69 1.65
CA ILE A 184 5.87 13.89 2.92
C ILE A 184 6.46 12.56 3.41
N SER A 185 5.66 11.49 3.42
CA SER A 185 6.12 10.17 3.87
C SER A 185 7.29 9.63 3.03
N ILE A 186 7.27 9.84 1.70
CA ILE A 186 8.38 9.48 0.81
C ILE A 186 9.67 10.23 1.19
N GLN A 187 9.58 11.55 1.43
CA GLN A 187 10.74 12.36 1.82
C GLN A 187 11.30 11.90 3.17
N GLU A 188 10.46 11.42 4.07
CA GLU A 188 10.92 10.85 5.35
C GLU A 188 11.68 9.55 5.17
N PHE A 189 11.23 8.62 4.34
CA PHE A 189 11.95 7.39 4.03
C PHE A 189 13.33 7.66 3.42
N GLU A 190 13.40 8.59 2.47
CA GLU A 190 14.67 9.01 1.87
C GLU A 190 15.62 9.60 2.91
N ARG A 191 15.11 10.52 3.75
CA ARG A 191 15.88 11.17 4.81
C ARG A 191 16.39 10.15 5.84
N GLU A 192 15.55 9.24 6.31
CA GLU A 192 15.91 8.20 7.26
C GLU A 192 17.00 7.29 6.70
N GLY A 193 16.91 6.89 5.43
CA GLY A 193 17.92 6.11 4.75
C GLY A 193 19.27 6.83 4.69
N ILE A 194 19.27 8.10 4.31
CA ILE A 194 20.47 8.95 4.25
C ILE A 194 21.10 9.10 5.65
N GLU A 195 20.30 9.41 6.66
CA GLU A 195 20.79 9.55 8.04
C GLU A 195 21.35 8.25 8.60
N PHE A 196 20.68 7.13 8.31
CA PHE A 196 21.17 5.82 8.69
C PHE A 196 22.55 5.55 8.08
N LEU A 197 22.70 5.71 6.77
CA LEU A 197 23.98 5.48 6.09
C LEU A 197 25.09 6.40 6.62
N LYS A 198 24.77 7.66 6.90
CA LYS A 198 25.71 8.63 7.48
C LYS A 198 26.24 8.19 8.85
N LYS A 199 25.38 7.58 9.67
CA LYS A 199 25.77 7.01 10.98
C LYS A 199 26.46 5.66 10.82
N ASN A 200 25.94 4.80 9.94
CA ASN A 200 26.38 3.41 9.79
C ASN A 200 27.81 3.29 9.27
N LYS A 201 28.24 4.18 8.34
CA LYS A 201 29.63 4.19 7.83
C LYS A 201 30.71 4.33 8.91
N ASN A 202 30.34 4.88 10.06
CA ASN A 202 31.28 5.06 11.18
C ASN A 202 31.30 3.88 12.15
N LYS A 203 30.46 2.88 11.95
CA LYS A 203 30.45 1.67 12.78
C LYS A 203 31.67 0.81 12.47
N LYS A 204 32.23 0.22 13.53
CA LYS A 204 33.37 -0.73 13.41
C LYS A 204 32.94 -1.92 12.54
N GLY A 205 33.70 -2.23 11.51
CA GLY A 205 33.43 -3.36 10.60
C GLY A 205 32.70 -3.00 9.33
N VAL A 206 32.00 -1.87 9.31
CA VAL A 206 31.31 -1.35 8.11
C VAL A 206 32.34 -0.72 7.17
N LYS A 207 32.23 -1.05 5.89
CA LYS A 207 32.98 -0.46 4.78
C LYS A 207 32.02 0.18 3.81
N GLN A 208 32.50 1.17 3.07
CA GLN A 208 31.73 1.84 2.03
C GLN A 208 32.52 1.84 0.71
N THR A 209 31.82 1.58 -0.38
CA THR A 209 32.37 1.69 -1.75
C THR A 209 32.21 3.12 -2.27
N PHE A 210 32.75 3.37 -3.46
CA PHE A 210 32.64 4.68 -4.12
C PHE A 210 31.20 5.03 -4.51
N SER A 211 30.38 4.03 -4.85
CA SER A 211 28.96 4.21 -5.20
C SER A 211 28.06 4.55 -4.00
N GLY A 212 28.57 4.42 -2.79
CA GLY A 212 27.80 4.60 -1.56
C GLY A 212 27.26 3.30 -0.95
N LEU A 213 27.43 2.15 -1.61
CA LEU A 213 27.09 0.85 -1.02
C LEU A 213 27.89 0.65 0.26
N GLN A 214 27.22 0.32 1.38
CA GLN A 214 27.90 -0.06 2.61
C GLN A 214 27.75 -1.55 2.85
N TYR A 215 28.77 -2.15 3.45
CA TYR A 215 28.75 -3.58 3.74
C TYR A 215 29.56 -3.95 4.98
N GLU A 216 29.17 -5.04 5.59
CA GLU A 216 29.85 -5.66 6.71
C GLU A 216 30.13 -7.15 6.39
N VAL A 217 31.33 -7.61 6.76
CA VAL A 217 31.75 -9.00 6.54
C VAL A 217 31.51 -9.81 7.82
N LEU A 218 30.44 -10.61 7.82
CA LEU A 218 30.14 -11.49 8.97
C LEU A 218 30.99 -12.76 8.94
N LYS A 219 31.18 -13.32 7.74
CA LYS A 219 32.00 -14.54 7.53
C LYS A 219 32.77 -14.41 6.24
N LYS A 220 34.06 -14.71 6.31
CA LYS A 220 34.93 -14.75 5.12
C LYS A 220 34.78 -16.08 4.40
N GLY A 221 34.69 -16.04 3.07
CA GLY A 221 34.75 -17.22 2.21
C GLY A 221 36.14 -17.48 1.64
N LYS A 222 36.21 -18.47 0.75
CA LYS A 222 37.46 -18.87 0.08
C LYS A 222 37.22 -18.96 -1.45
N GLY A 223 38.31 -18.92 -2.22
CA GLY A 223 38.24 -18.99 -3.70
C GLY A 223 38.25 -17.63 -4.37
N THR A 224 37.79 -17.59 -5.60
CA THR A 224 37.70 -16.38 -6.45
C THR A 224 36.37 -15.62 -6.25
N ASN A 225 36.40 -14.33 -6.51
CA ASN A 225 35.19 -13.53 -6.50
C ASN A 225 34.41 -13.72 -7.81
N PRO A 226 33.08 -13.62 -7.82
CA PRO A 226 32.33 -13.61 -9.06
C PRO A 226 32.54 -12.31 -9.84
N SER A 227 32.34 -12.36 -11.15
CA SER A 227 32.28 -11.20 -12.02
C SER A 227 30.84 -10.68 -12.16
N ALA A 228 30.65 -9.51 -12.74
CA ALA A 228 29.32 -8.95 -13.00
C ALA A 228 28.43 -9.81 -13.93
N SER A 229 29.01 -10.70 -14.71
CA SER A 229 28.30 -11.65 -15.60
C SER A 229 28.09 -13.03 -14.98
N SER A 230 28.64 -13.28 -13.79
CA SER A 230 28.53 -14.58 -13.14
C SER A 230 27.09 -14.89 -12.71
N ARG A 231 26.75 -16.17 -12.74
CA ARG A 231 25.56 -16.70 -12.08
C ARG A 231 25.94 -17.20 -10.69
N VAL A 232 25.19 -16.87 -9.68
CA VAL A 232 25.48 -17.20 -8.27
C VAL A 232 24.31 -17.88 -7.61
N LYS A 233 24.62 -18.73 -6.63
CA LYS A 233 23.65 -19.35 -5.71
C LYS A 233 23.84 -18.78 -4.33
N VAL A 234 22.76 -18.23 -3.77
CA VAL A 234 22.81 -17.50 -2.50
C VAL A 234 21.66 -17.88 -1.58
N HIS A 235 21.90 -17.79 -0.27
CA HIS A 235 20.83 -17.52 0.68
C HIS A 235 20.84 -16.04 1.04
N TYR A 236 19.65 -15.47 1.22
CA TYR A 236 19.53 -14.06 1.61
C TYR A 236 18.25 -13.79 2.41
N LYS A 237 18.32 -12.70 3.15
CA LYS A 237 17.17 -12.06 3.80
C LYS A 237 17.24 -10.56 3.55
N GLY A 238 16.19 -10.02 2.93
CA GLY A 238 16.01 -8.59 2.68
C GLY A 238 15.04 -7.98 3.68
N THR A 239 15.48 -6.91 4.35
CA THR A 239 14.66 -6.16 5.31
C THR A 239 14.68 -4.68 4.99
N LEU A 240 13.58 -4.00 5.36
CA LEU A 240 13.50 -2.55 5.40
C LEU A 240 14.26 -2.02 6.63
N LEU A 241 14.45 -0.70 6.70
CA LEU A 241 15.07 -0.05 7.85
C LEU A 241 14.26 -0.25 9.15
N SER A 242 12.94 -0.44 9.04
CA SER A 242 12.05 -0.82 10.14
C SER A 242 12.33 -2.21 10.74
N GLY A 243 13.09 -3.05 10.03
CA GLY A 243 13.30 -4.46 10.36
C GLY A 243 12.28 -5.41 9.72
N GLU A 244 11.26 -4.90 9.03
CA GLU A 244 10.29 -5.71 8.29
C GLU A 244 10.97 -6.47 7.16
N THR A 245 10.71 -7.78 7.06
CA THR A 245 11.23 -8.64 6.00
C THR A 245 10.33 -8.55 4.78
N PHE A 246 10.87 -8.12 3.64
CA PHE A 246 10.12 -8.07 2.38
C PHE A 246 10.42 -9.26 1.45
N ASP A 247 11.58 -9.90 1.60
CA ASP A 247 11.94 -11.11 0.85
C ASP A 247 13.00 -11.93 1.58
N SER A 248 12.87 -13.27 1.55
CA SER A 248 13.80 -14.19 2.21
C SER A 248 13.82 -15.55 1.53
N SER A 249 15.00 -15.98 1.12
CA SER A 249 15.21 -17.35 0.63
C SER A 249 15.21 -18.40 1.76
N TYR A 250 15.50 -17.96 2.99
CA TYR A 250 15.41 -18.84 4.15
C TYR A 250 13.96 -19.21 4.45
N ASP A 251 13.01 -18.26 4.33
CA ASP A 251 11.60 -18.52 4.57
C ASP A 251 10.98 -19.42 3.49
N ARG A 252 11.55 -19.41 2.28
CA ARG A 252 11.21 -20.37 1.22
C ARG A 252 11.85 -21.75 1.37
N GLY A 253 12.81 -21.90 2.30
CA GLY A 253 13.53 -23.14 2.55
C GLY A 253 14.53 -23.58 1.48
N THR A 254 14.76 -22.73 0.44
CA THR A 254 15.65 -23.06 -0.69
C THR A 254 16.49 -21.86 -1.10
N PRO A 255 17.80 -22.07 -1.44
CA PRO A 255 18.64 -21.03 -2.02
C PRO A 255 18.06 -20.52 -3.34
N SER A 256 18.39 -19.29 -3.68
CA SER A 256 18.02 -18.68 -4.97
C SER A 256 19.24 -18.56 -5.87
N GLU A 257 18.98 -18.63 -7.18
CA GLU A 257 20.03 -18.49 -8.20
C GLU A 257 19.75 -17.25 -9.07
N PHE A 258 20.76 -16.40 -9.24
CA PHE A 258 20.66 -15.15 -9.98
C PHE A 258 21.85 -14.95 -10.90
N GLY A 259 21.62 -14.36 -12.07
CA GLY A 259 22.66 -13.69 -12.84
C GLY A 259 22.93 -12.32 -12.23
N LEU A 260 24.19 -11.98 -11.95
CA LEU A 260 24.52 -10.68 -11.33
C LEU A 260 24.21 -9.48 -12.22
N ASN A 261 24.01 -9.69 -13.51
CA ASN A 261 23.54 -8.69 -14.47
C ASN A 261 22.00 -8.53 -14.51
N GLN A 262 21.27 -9.27 -13.69
CA GLN A 262 19.79 -9.29 -13.65
C GLN A 262 19.21 -8.88 -12.28
N VAL A 263 20.07 -8.41 -11.39
CA VAL A 263 19.69 -7.98 -10.04
C VAL A 263 19.92 -6.47 -9.86
N ILE A 264 19.51 -5.92 -8.74
CA ILE A 264 19.72 -4.49 -8.42
C ILE A 264 21.22 -4.15 -8.42
N PRO A 265 21.61 -2.91 -8.78
CA PRO A 265 23.02 -2.50 -8.87
C PRO A 265 23.83 -2.78 -7.60
N GLY A 266 23.23 -2.56 -6.42
CA GLY A 266 23.87 -2.85 -5.13
C GLY A 266 24.23 -4.33 -4.94
N TRP A 267 23.44 -5.26 -5.49
CA TRP A 267 23.77 -6.69 -5.49
C TRP A 267 24.85 -7.01 -6.51
N THR A 268 24.74 -6.48 -7.72
CA THR A 268 25.78 -6.65 -8.75
C THR A 268 27.15 -6.22 -8.22
N GLU A 269 27.23 -5.07 -7.57
CA GLU A 269 28.47 -4.57 -6.98
C GLU A 269 28.90 -5.37 -5.74
N GLY A 270 27.98 -5.55 -4.79
CA GLY A 270 28.28 -6.12 -3.47
C GLY A 270 28.71 -7.58 -3.53
N ILE A 271 28.04 -8.40 -4.35
CA ILE A 271 28.35 -9.83 -4.45
C ILE A 271 29.72 -10.06 -5.12
N GLN A 272 30.18 -9.17 -5.99
CA GLN A 272 31.54 -9.22 -6.53
C GLN A 272 32.63 -9.03 -5.45
N LEU A 273 32.30 -8.50 -4.28
CA LEU A 273 33.20 -8.41 -3.14
C LEU A 273 33.26 -9.70 -2.32
N MET A 274 32.34 -10.63 -2.56
CA MET A 274 32.19 -11.87 -1.81
C MET A 274 33.00 -13.01 -2.46
N LYS A 275 33.28 -14.03 -1.64
CA LYS A 275 33.84 -15.32 -2.08
C LYS A 275 32.87 -16.44 -1.66
N PRO A 276 32.82 -17.58 -2.36
CA PRO A 276 32.00 -18.72 -1.93
C PRO A 276 32.23 -19.07 -0.45
N GLY A 277 31.14 -19.31 0.26
CA GLY A 277 31.10 -19.57 1.70
C GLY A 277 31.16 -18.31 2.59
N SER A 278 31.19 -17.10 2.01
CA SER A 278 31.13 -15.85 2.79
C SER A 278 29.70 -15.43 3.10
N LYS A 279 29.56 -14.61 4.16
CA LYS A 279 28.29 -14.00 4.56
C LYS A 279 28.51 -12.53 4.85
N PHE A 280 27.77 -11.67 4.17
CA PHE A 280 27.87 -10.23 4.28
C PHE A 280 26.51 -9.63 4.63
N ILE A 281 26.52 -8.43 5.23
CA ILE A 281 25.38 -7.54 5.25
C ILE A 281 25.66 -6.41 4.26
N PHE A 282 24.69 -6.13 3.40
CA PHE A 282 24.70 -4.98 2.50
C PHE A 282 23.67 -3.97 2.99
N TYR A 283 24.04 -2.70 3.05
CA TYR A 283 23.18 -1.56 3.27
C TYR A 283 23.15 -0.79 1.96
N ILE A 284 22.07 -0.94 1.23
CA ILE A 284 21.95 -0.52 -0.17
C ILE A 284 21.13 0.77 -0.23
N PRO A 285 21.72 1.92 -0.58
CA PRO A 285 20.97 3.14 -0.82
C PRO A 285 19.99 2.95 -1.98
N HIS A 286 18.90 3.70 -1.96
CA HIS A 286 17.82 3.51 -2.91
C HIS A 286 18.25 3.63 -4.39
N GLU A 287 19.26 4.45 -4.69
CA GLU A 287 19.83 4.63 -6.03
C GLU A 287 20.48 3.37 -6.59
N LEU A 288 20.93 2.49 -5.69
CA LEU A 288 21.50 1.18 -6.03
C LEU A 288 20.48 0.03 -5.85
N ALA A 289 19.22 0.37 -5.57
CA ALA A 289 18.10 -0.55 -5.36
C ALA A 289 16.95 -0.25 -6.34
N TYR A 290 15.77 0.06 -5.83
CA TYR A 290 14.57 0.27 -6.65
C TYR A 290 14.22 1.75 -6.88
N GLY A 291 14.97 2.68 -6.26
CA GLY A 291 14.79 4.12 -6.46
C GLY A 291 13.39 4.65 -6.11
N PRO A 292 12.88 5.59 -6.93
CA PRO A 292 11.56 6.20 -6.70
C PRO A 292 10.37 5.31 -7.07
N ASN A 293 10.58 4.24 -7.85
CA ASN A 293 9.49 3.46 -8.45
C ASN A 293 9.64 1.95 -8.18
N PRO A 294 9.59 1.48 -6.94
CA PRO A 294 9.55 0.05 -6.64
C PRO A 294 8.24 -0.58 -7.16
N ASP A 295 8.24 -1.89 -7.39
CA ASP A 295 6.99 -2.62 -7.68
C ASP A 295 6.05 -2.48 -6.47
N PRO A 296 4.84 -1.94 -6.63
CA PRO A 296 3.88 -1.76 -5.52
C PRO A 296 3.54 -3.05 -4.77
N ARG A 297 3.75 -4.21 -5.41
CA ARG A 297 3.50 -5.54 -4.81
C ARG A 297 4.62 -6.00 -3.88
N SER A 298 5.78 -5.36 -3.93
CA SER A 298 6.95 -5.75 -3.13
C SER A 298 6.85 -5.37 -1.65
N GLY A 299 5.95 -4.45 -1.29
CA GLY A 299 5.89 -3.84 0.03
C GLY A 299 6.98 -2.78 0.28
N ILE A 300 7.91 -2.60 -0.67
CA ILE A 300 8.99 -1.61 -0.58
C ILE A 300 8.40 -0.23 -0.94
N LYS A 301 8.67 0.76 -0.10
CA LYS A 301 8.27 2.14 -0.37
C LYS A 301 9.29 2.83 -1.29
N PRO A 302 8.89 3.88 -2.05
CA PRO A 302 9.84 4.71 -2.78
C PRO A 302 10.99 5.21 -1.90
N TYR A 303 12.18 5.29 -2.45
CA TYR A 303 13.41 5.77 -1.80
C TYR A 303 13.85 4.96 -0.56
N SER A 304 13.32 3.75 -0.35
CA SER A 304 13.72 2.92 0.78
C SER A 304 15.16 2.47 0.68
N LEU A 305 15.90 2.66 1.78
CA LEU A 305 17.14 1.95 2.04
C LEU A 305 16.82 0.46 2.25
N LEU A 306 17.57 -0.42 1.62
CA LEU A 306 17.41 -1.86 1.79
C LEU A 306 18.60 -2.47 2.53
N ILE A 307 18.31 -3.40 3.42
CA ILE A 307 19.32 -4.15 4.16
C ILE A 307 19.22 -5.61 3.74
N PHE A 308 20.30 -6.17 3.22
CA PHE A 308 20.36 -7.57 2.83
C PHE A 308 21.46 -8.31 3.59
N GLU A 309 21.10 -9.34 4.30
CA GLU A 309 22.03 -10.37 4.73
C GLU A 309 22.14 -11.39 3.60
N VAL A 310 23.34 -11.60 3.06
CA VAL A 310 23.58 -12.49 1.91
C VAL A 310 24.67 -13.48 2.25
N GLU A 311 24.40 -14.77 2.00
CA GLU A 311 25.40 -15.85 2.05
C GLU A 311 25.63 -16.36 0.61
N LEU A 312 26.84 -16.15 0.09
CA LEU A 312 27.23 -16.68 -1.21
C LEU A 312 27.63 -18.14 -1.06
N LEU A 313 26.82 -19.04 -1.57
CA LEU A 313 27.07 -20.48 -1.49
C LEU A 313 28.01 -20.95 -2.59
N GLU A 314 27.74 -20.53 -3.82
CA GLU A 314 28.42 -21.05 -5.01
C GLU A 314 28.42 -20.02 -6.15
N ILE A 315 29.47 -20.02 -6.97
CA ILE A 315 29.50 -19.36 -8.27
C ILE A 315 29.21 -20.46 -9.30
N LEU A 316 28.08 -20.33 -9.96
CA LEU A 316 27.67 -21.27 -11.01
C LEU A 316 28.40 -20.89 -12.29
N ASN A 317 28.97 -21.89 -12.97
CA ASN A 317 29.55 -21.66 -14.29
C ASN A 317 28.45 -21.24 -15.26
N PRO A 318 28.73 -20.32 -16.21
CA PRO A 318 27.77 -19.88 -17.22
C PRO A 318 27.34 -21.01 -18.14
#